data_20a7a5dbae29907a194499a827ced6d7
#
_entry.id   20a7a5dbae29907a194499a827ced6d7
#
_cell.length_a   1.000
_cell.length_b   1.000
_cell.length_c   1.000
_cell.angle_alpha   90.00
_cell.angle_beta   90.00
_cell.angle_gamma   90.00
#
_symmetry.space_group_name_H-M   'P 1'
#
loop_
_entity.id
_entity.type
_entity.pdbx_description
1 polymer ?
#
loop_
_entity_poly.entity_id
_entity_poly.type
_entity_poly.pdbx_seq_one_letter_code
_entity_poly.pdbx_strand_id
1 'polypeptide(L)'
;MFVIGSHLSISKGYLNMGKEATKIGGNTFQYFTRNPRGGSMRALDVEDMNSLSAYMKEHNFGTLLAHAPYTYNPCAAKEDLRAFAKQSMTEDLERMEYLPGQMYNFHPGSHVKQGVDQGIEYIVECLNEILFPGMKTTVLLEVMAGKGTEIGSRFEEIARIIDGVKLKEYMGVCVDTCHIHEGGYDIVNNLDGVIDEFDRIVGLNRLKAIHLNDSKNPMGAHKDRHEKIGEGHIGIDAIARIVTHPKLTNLPFYLETPNELDGYAKEIAMLRSIVENQ
;
A
#
# COMPACT_ATOMS: atom_id res chain seq x y z
N MET A 1 13.21 13.12 -7.79
CA MET A 1 11.95 13.89 -7.55
C MET A 1 11.19 13.19 -6.43
N PHE A 2 10.81 13.90 -5.39
CA PHE A 2 10.02 13.33 -4.28
C PHE A 2 8.60 13.02 -4.75
N VAL A 3 8.20 11.74 -4.71
CA VAL A 3 6.90 11.25 -5.14
C VAL A 3 6.01 11.05 -3.92
N ILE A 4 4.97 11.88 -3.80
CA ILE A 4 4.04 11.85 -2.66
C ILE A 4 2.62 12.18 -3.10
N GLY A 5 1.66 11.49 -2.51
CA GLY A 5 0.24 11.72 -2.69
C GLY A 5 -0.58 11.20 -1.52
N SER A 6 -1.89 11.17 -1.66
CA SER A 6 -2.80 10.69 -0.63
C SER A 6 -3.84 9.74 -1.20
N HIS A 7 -4.61 9.12 -0.31
CA HIS A 7 -5.76 8.32 -0.70
C HIS A 7 -6.89 9.22 -1.20
N LEU A 8 -7.34 8.99 -2.45
CA LEU A 8 -8.39 9.77 -3.12
C LEU A 8 -9.60 8.91 -3.49
N SER A 9 -10.74 9.56 -3.64
CA SER A 9 -11.98 8.89 -4.01
C SER A 9 -12.14 8.76 -5.52
N ILE A 10 -12.34 7.54 -6.01
CA ILE A 10 -12.64 7.25 -7.42
C ILE A 10 -14.06 7.70 -7.85
N SER A 11 -14.90 8.18 -6.95
CA SER A 11 -16.31 8.47 -7.21
C SER A 11 -16.56 9.41 -8.40
N LYS A 12 -15.65 10.35 -8.65
CA LYS A 12 -15.72 11.33 -9.77
C LYS A 12 -14.90 10.91 -10.99
N GLY A 13 -14.29 9.71 -11.00
CA GLY A 13 -13.51 9.19 -12.12
C GLY A 13 -12.00 9.32 -11.95
N TYR A 14 -11.29 8.69 -12.90
CA TYR A 14 -9.84 8.56 -12.87
C TYR A 14 -9.13 9.90 -13.10
N LEU A 15 -9.46 10.60 -14.18
CA LEU A 15 -8.88 11.91 -14.46
C LEU A 15 -9.10 12.92 -13.32
N ASN A 16 -10.29 12.86 -12.68
CA ASN A 16 -10.57 13.75 -11.56
C ASN A 16 -9.63 13.50 -10.37
N MET A 17 -9.30 12.25 -10.08
CA MET A 17 -8.30 11.94 -9.04
C MET A 17 -6.93 12.56 -9.35
N GLY A 18 -6.47 12.48 -10.61
CA GLY A 18 -5.24 13.16 -11.04
C GLY A 18 -5.27 14.67 -10.80
N LYS A 19 -6.38 15.33 -11.16
CA LYS A 19 -6.56 16.75 -10.92
C LYS A 19 -6.65 17.11 -9.43
N GLU A 20 -7.33 16.30 -8.63
CA GLU A 20 -7.39 16.48 -7.16
C GLU A 20 -6.00 16.29 -6.53
N ALA A 21 -5.22 15.28 -6.95
CA ALA A 21 -3.85 15.09 -6.49
C ALA A 21 -2.97 16.32 -6.78
N THR A 22 -3.00 16.83 -8.01
CA THR A 22 -2.27 18.06 -8.37
C THR A 22 -2.70 19.25 -7.53
N LYS A 23 -4.00 19.43 -7.31
CA LYS A 23 -4.55 20.55 -6.53
C LYS A 23 -4.04 20.57 -5.08
N ILE A 24 -3.83 19.40 -4.47
CA ILE A 24 -3.28 19.27 -3.11
C ILE A 24 -1.74 19.21 -3.07
N GLY A 25 -1.05 19.42 -4.20
CA GLY A 25 0.41 19.39 -4.29
C GLY A 25 1.01 18.00 -4.42
N GLY A 26 0.21 16.96 -4.64
CA GLY A 26 0.65 15.59 -4.90
C GLY A 26 1.08 15.39 -6.36
N ASN A 27 1.92 14.41 -6.59
CA ASN A 27 2.34 13.92 -7.90
C ASN A 27 2.21 12.38 -8.01
N THR A 28 1.41 11.80 -7.16
CA THR A 28 0.86 10.45 -7.19
C THR A 28 -0.41 10.42 -6.33
N PHE A 29 -1.10 9.29 -6.30
CA PHE A 29 -2.20 9.03 -5.37
C PHE A 29 -2.48 7.54 -5.24
N GLN A 30 -3.22 7.21 -4.17
CA GLN A 30 -3.82 5.90 -3.96
C GLN A 30 -5.34 5.99 -4.08
N TYR A 31 -5.99 4.89 -4.44
CA TYR A 31 -7.45 4.79 -4.48
C TYR A 31 -7.92 3.36 -4.26
N PHE A 32 -9.14 3.17 -3.74
CA PHE A 32 -9.76 1.85 -3.71
C PHE A 32 -10.29 1.45 -5.09
N THR A 33 -9.99 0.22 -5.53
CA THR A 33 -10.50 -0.34 -6.79
C THR A 33 -12.03 -0.49 -6.79
N ARG A 34 -12.62 -0.68 -5.60
CA ARG A 34 -14.04 -0.88 -5.36
C ARG A 34 -14.46 -0.17 -4.08
N ASN A 35 -15.77 -0.09 -3.84
CA ASN A 35 -16.27 0.33 -2.54
C ASN A 35 -15.74 -0.61 -1.45
N PRO A 36 -14.93 -0.12 -0.49
CA PRO A 36 -14.29 -0.97 0.51
C PRO A 36 -15.26 -1.63 1.49
N ARG A 37 -16.52 -1.17 1.56
CA ARG A 37 -17.56 -1.71 2.44
C ARG A 37 -18.58 -2.61 1.76
N GLY A 38 -18.75 -2.50 0.45
CA GLY A 38 -19.81 -3.19 -0.27
C GLY A 38 -19.38 -3.94 -1.53
N GLY A 39 -18.11 -3.89 -1.89
CA GLY A 39 -17.56 -4.60 -3.05
C GLY A 39 -18.09 -4.13 -4.41
N SER A 40 -19.00 -3.14 -4.45
CA SER A 40 -19.48 -2.58 -5.71
C SER A 40 -18.38 -1.83 -6.44
N MET A 41 -18.31 -2.05 -7.74
CA MET A 41 -17.30 -1.50 -8.61
C MET A 41 -17.92 -0.51 -9.59
N ARG A 42 -17.22 0.59 -9.86
CA ARG A 42 -17.60 1.52 -10.94
C ARG A 42 -17.52 0.79 -12.29
N ALA A 43 -18.38 1.15 -13.23
CA ALA A 43 -18.24 0.68 -14.61
C ALA A 43 -16.85 1.01 -15.18
N LEU A 44 -16.29 0.11 -15.98
CA LEU A 44 -15.02 0.34 -16.66
C LEU A 44 -15.17 1.51 -17.64
N ASP A 45 -14.33 2.52 -17.48
CA ASP A 45 -14.29 3.70 -18.34
C ASP A 45 -12.86 3.87 -18.86
N VAL A 46 -12.60 3.21 -19.99
CA VAL A 46 -11.26 3.17 -20.61
C VAL A 46 -10.87 4.57 -21.12
N GLU A 47 -11.81 5.38 -21.55
CA GLU A 47 -11.52 6.75 -22.02
C GLU A 47 -11.06 7.65 -20.87
N ASP A 48 -11.70 7.57 -19.71
CA ASP A 48 -11.29 8.29 -18.49
C ASP A 48 -9.93 7.82 -17.99
N MET A 49 -9.64 6.50 -18.05
CA MET A 49 -8.32 5.95 -17.71
C MET A 49 -7.21 6.42 -18.66
N ASN A 50 -7.49 6.47 -19.96
CA ASN A 50 -6.57 7.01 -20.97
C ASN A 50 -6.32 8.50 -20.74
N SER A 51 -7.36 9.25 -20.39
CA SER A 51 -7.26 10.67 -20.04
C SER A 51 -6.39 10.89 -18.81
N LEU A 52 -6.54 10.04 -17.78
CA LEU A 52 -5.63 10.06 -16.62
C LEU A 52 -4.18 9.74 -17.05
N SER A 53 -3.95 8.71 -17.88
CA SER A 53 -2.61 8.36 -18.35
C SER A 53 -1.91 9.52 -19.08
N ALA A 54 -2.64 10.23 -19.92
CA ALA A 54 -2.14 11.44 -20.60
C ALA A 54 -1.80 12.55 -19.60
N TYR A 55 -2.70 12.80 -18.65
CA TYR A 55 -2.51 13.78 -17.57
C TYR A 55 -1.30 13.48 -16.70
N MET A 56 -1.11 12.22 -16.30
CA MET A 56 0.04 11.77 -15.53
C MET A 56 1.36 12.06 -16.24
N LYS A 57 1.41 11.78 -17.54
CA LYS A 57 2.60 12.05 -18.37
C LYS A 57 2.90 13.55 -18.46
N GLU A 58 1.88 14.38 -18.67
CA GLU A 58 2.02 15.84 -18.76
C GLU A 58 2.50 16.47 -17.45
N HIS A 59 2.02 15.94 -16.30
CA HIS A 59 2.31 16.49 -14.99
C HIS A 59 3.41 15.73 -14.22
N ASN A 60 4.17 14.83 -14.88
CA ASN A 60 5.25 14.05 -14.29
C ASN A 60 4.85 13.29 -13.03
N PHE A 61 3.72 12.60 -13.08
CA PHE A 61 3.26 11.75 -11.98
C PHE A 61 4.18 10.54 -11.79
N GLY A 62 4.37 10.16 -10.54
CA GLY A 62 4.90 8.87 -10.16
C GLY A 62 3.87 7.74 -10.32
N THR A 63 4.27 6.53 -9.94
CA THR A 63 3.40 5.34 -10.00
C THR A 63 2.20 5.51 -9.08
N LEU A 64 1.02 5.13 -9.55
CA LEU A 64 -0.21 5.11 -8.74
C LEU A 64 -0.32 3.80 -7.97
N LEU A 65 -1.07 3.82 -6.87
CA LEU A 65 -1.36 2.66 -6.05
C LEU A 65 -2.87 2.40 -6.00
N ALA A 66 -3.32 1.35 -6.69
CA ALA A 66 -4.67 0.84 -6.51
C ALA A 66 -4.68 -0.04 -5.26
N HIS A 67 -5.61 0.19 -4.35
CA HIS A 67 -5.73 -0.59 -3.12
C HIS A 67 -6.97 -1.49 -3.16
N ALA A 68 -6.78 -2.77 -2.87
CA ALA A 68 -7.88 -3.70 -2.67
C ALA A 68 -8.74 -3.27 -1.47
N PRO A 69 -10.05 -3.48 -1.50
CA PRO A 69 -10.86 -3.33 -0.29
C PRO A 69 -10.31 -4.11 0.89
N TYR A 70 -10.20 -3.48 2.05
CA TYR A 70 -9.72 -4.12 3.29
C TYR A 70 -10.63 -5.25 3.80
N THR A 71 -11.80 -5.43 3.17
CA THR A 71 -12.71 -6.54 3.45
C THR A 71 -12.32 -7.84 2.74
N TYR A 72 -11.36 -7.81 1.81
CA TYR A 72 -10.85 -9.03 1.18
C TYR A 72 -10.01 -9.82 2.17
N ASN A 73 -10.25 -11.14 2.19
CA ASN A 73 -9.49 -12.03 3.04
C ASN A 73 -9.15 -13.33 2.30
N PRO A 74 -8.05 -13.35 1.51
CA PRO A 74 -7.66 -14.52 0.75
C PRO A 74 -7.27 -15.72 1.62
N CYS A 75 -7.04 -15.52 2.92
CA CYS A 75 -6.73 -16.58 3.87
C CYS A 75 -7.86 -16.88 4.88
N ALA A 76 -9.08 -16.45 4.59
CA ALA A 76 -10.23 -16.71 5.46
C ALA A 76 -10.46 -18.21 5.71
N ALA A 77 -10.99 -18.55 6.90
CA ALA A 77 -11.38 -19.92 7.22
C ALA A 77 -12.49 -20.44 6.30
N LYS A 78 -13.40 -19.56 5.89
CA LYS A 78 -14.51 -19.90 5.01
C LYS A 78 -14.09 -19.84 3.55
N GLU A 79 -14.38 -20.91 2.81
CA GLU A 79 -14.04 -21.03 1.39
C GLU A 79 -14.74 -19.97 0.52
N ASP A 80 -16.01 -19.68 0.81
CA ASP A 80 -16.77 -18.66 0.08
C ASP A 80 -16.14 -17.27 0.15
N LEU A 81 -15.54 -16.90 1.30
CA LEU A 81 -14.81 -15.65 1.46
C LEU A 81 -13.48 -15.63 0.69
N ARG A 82 -12.76 -16.77 0.65
CA ARG A 82 -11.55 -16.89 -0.17
C ARG A 82 -11.88 -16.82 -1.66
N ALA A 83 -12.94 -17.52 -2.09
CA ALA A 83 -13.40 -17.49 -3.48
C ALA A 83 -13.83 -16.08 -3.91
N PHE A 84 -14.55 -15.36 -3.06
CA PHE A 84 -14.93 -13.97 -3.29
C PHE A 84 -13.70 -13.04 -3.40
N ALA A 85 -12.73 -13.17 -2.49
CA ALA A 85 -11.50 -12.38 -2.55
C ALA A 85 -10.74 -12.66 -3.84
N LYS A 86 -10.54 -13.93 -4.21
CA LYS A 86 -9.87 -14.35 -5.44
C LYS A 86 -10.54 -13.79 -6.68
N GLN A 87 -11.87 -13.99 -6.83
CA GLN A 87 -12.62 -13.46 -7.97
C GLN A 87 -12.47 -11.94 -8.08
N SER A 88 -12.66 -11.25 -6.96
CA SER A 88 -12.60 -9.79 -6.95
C SER A 88 -11.20 -9.25 -7.28
N MET A 89 -10.14 -9.86 -6.76
CA MET A 89 -8.77 -9.50 -7.08
C MET A 89 -8.44 -9.79 -8.55
N THR A 90 -8.92 -10.90 -9.12
CA THR A 90 -8.78 -11.18 -10.56
C THR A 90 -9.37 -10.06 -11.40
N GLU A 91 -10.63 -9.69 -11.13
CA GLU A 91 -11.30 -8.60 -11.86
C GLU A 91 -10.60 -7.25 -11.67
N ASP A 92 -10.06 -6.97 -10.48
CA ASP A 92 -9.28 -5.76 -10.22
C ASP A 92 -7.99 -5.73 -11.04
N LEU A 93 -7.24 -6.84 -11.09
CA LEU A 93 -6.00 -6.94 -11.87
C LEU A 93 -6.25 -6.83 -13.37
N GLU A 94 -7.30 -7.45 -13.90
CA GLU A 94 -7.71 -7.30 -15.32
C GLU A 94 -7.97 -5.82 -15.66
N ARG A 95 -8.60 -5.07 -14.74
CA ARG A 95 -8.86 -3.64 -14.92
C ARG A 95 -7.60 -2.79 -14.83
N MET A 96 -6.64 -3.19 -13.97
CA MET A 96 -5.37 -2.49 -13.84
C MET A 96 -4.54 -2.52 -15.13
N GLU A 97 -4.74 -3.52 -15.99
CA GLU A 97 -4.05 -3.59 -17.29
C GLU A 97 -4.44 -2.46 -18.26
N TYR A 98 -5.53 -1.73 -17.99
CA TYR A 98 -5.88 -0.48 -18.71
C TYR A 98 -5.11 0.74 -18.19
N LEU A 99 -4.41 0.61 -17.04
CA LEU A 99 -3.45 1.60 -16.51
C LEU A 99 -2.08 0.93 -16.31
N PRO A 100 -1.38 0.55 -17.39
CA PRO A 100 -0.19 -0.27 -17.31
C PRO A 100 0.94 0.40 -16.53
N GLY A 101 1.71 -0.40 -15.79
CA GLY A 101 2.85 0.07 -15.01
C GLY A 101 2.50 0.63 -13.64
N GLN A 102 1.24 0.48 -13.19
CA GLN A 102 0.81 0.87 -11.86
C GLN A 102 0.92 -0.29 -10.86
N MET A 103 0.67 -0.01 -9.58
CA MET A 103 0.74 -0.98 -8.50
C MET A 103 -0.64 -1.31 -7.95
N TYR A 104 -0.81 -2.55 -7.50
CA TYR A 104 -2.01 -3.04 -6.81
C TYR A 104 -1.61 -3.58 -5.44
N ASN A 105 -2.07 -2.95 -4.37
CA ASN A 105 -1.78 -3.30 -2.99
C ASN A 105 -2.95 -4.02 -2.33
N PHE A 106 -2.66 -5.01 -1.48
CA PHE A 106 -3.67 -5.68 -0.70
C PHE A 106 -3.15 -6.14 0.66
N HIS A 107 -4.07 -6.22 1.64
CA HIS A 107 -3.79 -6.83 2.94
C HIS A 107 -3.76 -8.36 2.80
N PRO A 108 -2.74 -9.06 3.32
CA PRO A 108 -2.69 -10.53 3.29
C PRO A 108 -3.92 -11.20 3.93
N GLY A 109 -4.57 -10.53 4.87
CA GLY A 109 -5.79 -10.98 5.53
C GLY A 109 -5.54 -11.61 6.90
N SER A 110 -6.56 -12.30 7.42
CA SER A 110 -6.55 -12.91 8.76
C SER A 110 -6.87 -14.39 8.68
N HIS A 111 -6.03 -15.21 9.30
CA HIS A 111 -6.16 -16.68 9.27
C HIS A 111 -7.30 -17.24 10.16
N VAL A 112 -7.93 -16.41 10.96
CA VAL A 112 -9.12 -16.75 11.77
C VAL A 112 -8.97 -18.10 12.51
N LYS A 113 -7.90 -18.24 13.31
CA LYS A 113 -7.57 -19.42 14.13
C LYS A 113 -7.14 -20.70 13.39
N GLN A 114 -6.94 -20.67 12.06
CA GLN A 114 -6.40 -21.81 11.31
C GLN A 114 -4.89 -21.97 11.45
N GLY A 115 -4.21 -20.94 11.94
CA GLY A 115 -2.76 -20.86 12.03
C GLY A 115 -2.13 -20.12 10.85
N VAL A 116 -0.96 -19.54 11.11
CA VAL A 116 -0.21 -18.72 10.13
C VAL A 116 0.17 -19.54 8.90
N ASP A 117 0.61 -20.79 9.08
CA ASP A 117 1.06 -21.65 7.99
C ASP A 117 -0.08 -21.90 6.98
N GLN A 118 -1.25 -22.30 7.46
CA GLN A 118 -2.42 -22.51 6.59
C GLN A 118 -2.88 -21.22 5.90
N GLY A 119 -2.81 -20.10 6.61
CA GLY A 119 -3.16 -18.82 6.01
C GLY A 119 -2.18 -18.41 4.89
N ILE A 120 -0.89 -18.62 5.08
CA ILE A 120 0.14 -18.39 4.05
C ILE A 120 -0.12 -19.29 2.83
N GLU A 121 -0.42 -20.57 3.02
CA GLU A 121 -0.75 -21.50 1.93
C GLU A 121 -1.91 -20.97 1.09
N TYR A 122 -3.01 -20.54 1.70
CA TYR A 122 -4.17 -19.99 0.98
C TYR A 122 -3.85 -18.69 0.22
N ILE A 123 -3.03 -17.80 0.79
CA ILE A 123 -2.59 -16.59 0.09
C ILE A 123 -1.77 -16.96 -1.14
N VAL A 124 -0.83 -17.88 -1.00
CA VAL A 124 0.03 -18.36 -2.09
C VAL A 124 -0.81 -19.03 -3.19
N GLU A 125 -1.78 -19.88 -2.84
CA GLU A 125 -2.72 -20.47 -3.79
C GLU A 125 -3.49 -19.40 -4.55
N CYS A 126 -4.07 -18.43 -3.85
CA CYS A 126 -4.79 -17.31 -4.46
C CYS A 126 -3.89 -16.56 -5.45
N LEU A 127 -2.68 -16.16 -5.03
CA LEU A 127 -1.76 -15.42 -5.89
C LEU A 127 -1.30 -16.23 -7.11
N ASN A 128 -1.06 -17.53 -6.96
CA ASN A 128 -0.70 -18.41 -8.06
C ASN A 128 -1.83 -18.61 -9.08
N GLU A 129 -3.08 -18.34 -8.72
CA GLU A 129 -4.23 -18.43 -9.63
C GLU A 129 -4.57 -17.10 -10.30
N ILE A 130 -4.32 -15.95 -9.63
CA ILE A 130 -4.71 -14.64 -10.15
C ILE A 130 -3.60 -13.93 -10.94
N LEU A 131 -2.33 -14.26 -10.68
CA LEU A 131 -1.22 -13.69 -11.44
C LEU A 131 -1.07 -14.37 -12.79
N PHE A 132 -0.78 -13.62 -13.84
CA PHE A 132 -0.63 -14.13 -15.18
C PHE A 132 0.64 -13.59 -15.87
N PRO A 133 1.25 -14.38 -16.77
CA PRO A 133 2.45 -13.95 -17.48
C PRO A 133 2.19 -12.73 -18.37
N GLY A 134 3.11 -11.76 -18.31
CA GLY A 134 3.05 -10.57 -19.16
C GLY A 134 2.21 -9.42 -18.61
N MET A 135 1.59 -9.58 -17.42
CA MET A 135 0.89 -8.48 -16.74
C MET A 135 1.83 -7.29 -16.54
N LYS A 136 1.25 -6.09 -16.52
CA LYS A 136 1.99 -4.83 -16.35
C LYS A 136 1.86 -4.25 -14.95
N THR A 137 0.97 -4.79 -14.15
CA THR A 137 0.71 -4.40 -12.78
C THR A 137 1.67 -5.10 -11.83
N THR A 138 2.29 -4.37 -10.90
CA THR A 138 3.03 -4.95 -9.79
C THR A 138 2.09 -5.14 -8.60
N VAL A 139 1.99 -6.37 -8.08
CA VAL A 139 1.12 -6.70 -6.95
C VAL A 139 1.91 -6.60 -5.65
N LEU A 140 1.43 -5.81 -4.71
CA LEU A 140 2.10 -5.54 -3.44
C LEU A 140 1.40 -6.24 -2.29
N LEU A 141 2.19 -6.94 -1.47
CA LEU A 141 1.79 -7.37 -0.14
C LEU A 141 2.03 -6.21 0.84
N GLU A 142 1.03 -5.85 1.62
CA GLU A 142 1.20 -4.87 2.68
C GLU A 142 1.72 -5.53 3.96
N VAL A 143 2.69 -4.87 4.61
CA VAL A 143 3.14 -5.28 5.95
C VAL A 143 2.12 -4.79 6.98
N MET A 144 1.59 -5.71 7.77
CA MET A 144 0.46 -5.48 8.68
C MET A 144 0.89 -5.19 10.12
N ALA A 145 -0.02 -4.61 10.90
CA ALA A 145 0.21 -4.33 12.33
C ALA A 145 0.14 -5.58 13.24
N GLY A 146 -0.38 -6.70 12.74
CA GLY A 146 -0.57 -7.92 13.53
C GLY A 146 -1.77 -7.88 14.44
N LYS A 147 -2.82 -7.18 14.04
CA LYS A 147 -4.08 -7.11 14.79
C LYS A 147 -4.81 -8.45 14.75
N GLY A 148 -5.06 -9.02 15.92
CA GLY A 148 -5.78 -10.29 16.04
C GLY A 148 -5.04 -11.46 15.39
N THR A 149 -5.49 -11.92 14.24
CA THR A 149 -4.94 -13.05 13.49
C THR A 149 -4.48 -12.66 12.08
N GLU A 150 -4.12 -11.40 11.89
CA GLU A 150 -3.55 -10.91 10.63
C GLU A 150 -2.25 -11.61 10.30
N ILE A 151 -2.07 -11.89 9.02
CA ILE A 151 -0.82 -12.39 8.42
C ILE A 151 -0.07 -11.21 7.81
N GLY A 152 1.26 -11.31 7.78
CA GLY A 152 2.12 -10.28 7.18
C GLY A 152 2.61 -9.23 8.17
N SER A 153 2.46 -9.47 9.47
CA SER A 153 3.03 -8.59 10.50
C SER A 153 4.53 -8.82 10.74
N ARG A 154 5.07 -9.91 10.20
CA ARG A 154 6.50 -10.23 10.25
C ARG A 154 7.08 -10.28 8.84
N PHE A 155 8.28 -9.76 8.67
CA PHE A 155 8.97 -9.80 7.39
C PHE A 155 9.16 -11.23 6.87
N GLU A 156 9.35 -12.20 7.78
CA GLU A 156 9.45 -13.62 7.44
C GLU A 156 8.13 -14.17 6.83
N GLU A 157 6.97 -13.71 7.28
CA GLU A 157 5.68 -14.10 6.71
C GLU A 157 5.54 -13.56 5.28
N ILE A 158 5.90 -12.29 5.06
CA ILE A 158 5.94 -11.66 3.74
C ILE A 158 6.89 -12.41 2.79
N ALA A 159 8.10 -12.72 3.25
CA ALA A 159 9.07 -13.48 2.47
C ALA A 159 8.55 -14.87 2.08
N ARG A 160 7.96 -15.60 3.04
CA ARG A 160 7.37 -16.92 2.80
C ARG A 160 6.25 -16.89 1.77
N ILE A 161 5.38 -15.88 1.81
CA ILE A 161 4.32 -15.73 0.80
C ILE A 161 4.96 -15.52 -0.58
N ILE A 162 5.89 -14.57 -0.72
CA ILE A 162 6.55 -14.28 -2.00
C ILE A 162 7.29 -15.49 -2.54
N ASP A 163 7.98 -16.25 -1.69
CA ASP A 163 8.75 -17.43 -2.10
C ASP A 163 7.86 -18.55 -2.62
N GLY A 164 6.62 -18.67 -2.12
CA GLY A 164 5.63 -19.62 -2.61
C GLY A 164 4.96 -19.24 -3.94
N VAL A 165 5.09 -17.98 -4.37
CA VAL A 165 4.48 -17.50 -5.61
C VAL A 165 5.34 -17.85 -6.83
N LYS A 166 4.73 -18.48 -7.85
CA LYS A 166 5.41 -18.89 -9.09
C LYS A 166 5.87 -17.71 -9.95
N LEU A 167 5.02 -16.70 -10.07
CA LEU A 167 5.25 -15.47 -10.84
C LEU A 167 5.69 -14.31 -9.93
N LYS A 168 6.66 -14.59 -9.04
CA LYS A 168 7.13 -13.67 -8.02
C LYS A 168 7.87 -12.42 -8.55
N GLU A 169 8.19 -12.39 -9.84
CA GLU A 169 8.70 -11.19 -10.51
C GLU A 169 7.68 -10.07 -10.58
N TYR A 170 6.37 -10.37 -10.50
CA TYR A 170 5.30 -9.38 -10.43
C TYR A 170 4.95 -8.97 -8.99
N MET A 171 5.63 -9.54 -7.99
CA MET A 171 5.38 -9.26 -6.58
C MET A 171 6.32 -8.20 -6.02
N GLY A 172 5.76 -7.33 -5.19
CA GLY A 172 6.48 -6.38 -4.36
C GLY A 172 5.88 -6.27 -2.97
N VAL A 173 6.34 -5.29 -2.22
CA VAL A 173 5.90 -5.03 -0.84
C VAL A 173 5.56 -3.55 -0.68
N CYS A 174 4.48 -3.27 0.03
CA CYS A 174 4.16 -1.99 0.59
C CYS A 174 4.44 -2.02 2.11
N VAL A 175 5.17 -1.04 2.61
CA VAL A 175 5.38 -0.87 4.05
C VAL A 175 4.54 0.30 4.53
N ASP A 176 3.65 0.06 5.50
CA ASP A 176 2.97 1.12 6.23
C ASP A 176 3.73 1.45 7.51
N THR A 177 4.08 2.72 7.70
CA THR A 177 4.87 3.16 8.86
C THR A 177 4.11 2.99 10.18
N CYS A 178 2.78 3.20 10.21
CA CYS A 178 1.95 2.91 11.37
C CYS A 178 1.91 1.40 11.65
N HIS A 179 1.71 0.57 10.62
CA HIS A 179 1.62 -0.88 10.80
C HIS A 179 2.92 -1.47 11.36
N ILE A 180 4.08 -1.16 10.76
CA ILE A 180 5.33 -1.73 11.25
C ILE A 180 5.69 -1.21 12.65
N HIS A 181 5.40 0.08 12.96
CA HIS A 181 5.55 0.61 14.31
C HIS A 181 4.67 -0.14 15.31
N GLU A 182 3.39 -0.29 15.02
CA GLU A 182 2.48 -1.06 15.87
C GLU A 182 2.76 -2.57 15.86
N GLY A 183 3.39 -3.10 14.80
CA GLY A 183 3.90 -4.46 14.70
C GLY A 183 5.15 -4.73 15.55
N GLY A 184 5.76 -3.68 16.12
CA GLY A 184 6.90 -3.76 17.03
C GLY A 184 8.26 -3.48 16.40
N TYR A 185 8.33 -2.97 15.17
CA TYR A 185 9.57 -2.50 14.55
C TYR A 185 9.88 -1.06 14.98
N ASP A 186 11.07 -0.84 15.55
CA ASP A 186 11.47 0.48 16.08
C ASP A 186 11.98 1.42 14.98
N ILE A 187 11.06 1.94 14.19
CA ILE A 187 11.38 2.94 13.15
C ILE A 187 11.66 4.33 13.73
N VAL A 188 11.38 4.52 15.02
CA VAL A 188 11.60 5.81 15.71
C VAL A 188 13.06 5.95 16.14
N ASN A 189 13.65 4.91 16.72
CA ASN A 189 15.01 5.00 17.26
C ASN A 189 16.03 4.18 16.47
N ASN A 190 15.57 3.22 15.64
CA ASN A 190 16.45 2.28 14.92
C ASN A 190 15.99 2.05 13.47
N LEU A 191 15.72 3.11 12.72
CA LEU A 191 15.25 3.01 11.33
C LEU A 191 16.20 2.21 10.44
N ASP A 192 17.52 2.46 10.50
CA ASP A 192 18.52 1.72 9.72
C ASP A 192 18.48 0.22 10.02
N GLY A 193 18.39 -0.16 11.29
CA GLY A 193 18.28 -1.56 11.69
C GLY A 193 17.02 -2.25 11.15
N VAL A 194 15.89 -1.54 11.12
CA VAL A 194 14.64 -2.06 10.53
C VAL A 194 14.77 -2.22 9.01
N ILE A 195 15.37 -1.26 8.32
CA ILE A 195 15.62 -1.32 6.87
C ILE A 195 16.59 -2.48 6.54
N ASP A 196 17.65 -2.66 7.32
CA ASP A 196 18.63 -3.74 7.11
C ASP A 196 17.99 -5.11 7.41
N GLU A 197 17.12 -5.21 8.40
CA GLU A 197 16.34 -6.42 8.67
C GLU A 197 15.40 -6.76 7.51
N PHE A 198 14.67 -5.76 6.98
CA PHE A 198 13.82 -5.93 5.80
C PHE A 198 14.65 -6.39 4.59
N ASP A 199 15.78 -5.75 4.33
CA ASP A 199 16.65 -6.11 3.20
C ASP A 199 17.17 -7.55 3.30
N ARG A 200 17.58 -7.96 4.49
CA ARG A 200 18.08 -9.33 4.74
C ARG A 200 16.99 -10.40 4.57
N ILE A 201 15.74 -10.13 4.97
CA ILE A 201 14.66 -11.13 4.99
C ILE A 201 13.87 -11.13 3.67
N VAL A 202 13.49 -9.96 3.18
CA VAL A 202 12.60 -9.78 2.02
C VAL A 202 13.36 -9.34 0.77
N GLY A 203 14.38 -8.50 0.96
CA GLY A 203 15.12 -7.82 -0.09
C GLY A 203 14.57 -6.42 -0.38
N LEU A 204 15.42 -5.40 -0.24
CA LEU A 204 15.02 -4.01 -0.42
C LEU A 204 14.51 -3.70 -1.84
N ASN A 205 14.96 -4.44 -2.84
CA ASN A 205 14.48 -4.33 -4.22
C ASN A 205 12.99 -4.69 -4.39
N ARG A 206 12.39 -5.37 -3.42
CA ARG A 206 10.96 -5.69 -3.38
C ARG A 206 10.11 -4.60 -2.75
N LEU A 207 10.70 -3.67 -1.99
CA LEU A 207 9.99 -2.51 -1.45
C LEU A 207 9.65 -1.55 -2.61
N LYS A 208 8.37 -1.33 -2.86
CA LYS A 208 7.87 -0.56 -4.01
C LYS A 208 7.07 0.66 -3.62
N ALA A 209 6.50 0.66 -2.43
CA ALA A 209 5.63 1.72 -1.94
C ALA A 209 5.73 1.86 -0.42
N ILE A 210 5.48 3.06 0.08
CA ILE A 210 5.38 3.35 1.50
C ILE A 210 4.06 4.06 1.76
N HIS A 211 3.20 3.46 2.61
CA HIS A 211 2.14 4.19 3.28
C HIS A 211 2.77 4.99 4.41
N LEU A 212 2.71 6.30 4.32
CA LEU A 212 3.34 7.20 5.26
C LEU A 212 2.29 7.74 6.22
N ASN A 213 2.18 7.14 7.38
CA ASN A 213 1.20 7.45 8.41
C ASN A 213 1.89 7.60 9.77
N ASP A 214 1.39 8.49 10.62
CA ASP A 214 1.73 8.45 12.05
C ASP A 214 0.77 7.49 12.78
N SER A 215 1.07 7.13 14.01
CA SER A 215 0.28 6.16 14.77
C SER A 215 -0.31 6.78 16.04
N LYS A 216 -1.60 6.50 16.28
CA LYS A 216 -2.27 6.85 17.56
C LYS A 216 -1.75 6.06 18.74
N ASN A 217 -1.04 4.96 18.50
CA ASN A 217 -0.66 4.02 19.53
C ASN A 217 0.86 3.88 19.62
N PRO A 218 1.37 3.47 20.81
CA PRO A 218 2.78 3.18 20.97
C PRO A 218 3.20 1.94 20.17
N MET A 219 4.51 1.80 19.98
CA MET A 219 5.13 0.64 19.35
C MET A 219 4.64 -0.67 19.98
N GLY A 220 4.34 -1.65 19.13
CA GLY A 220 3.88 -2.98 19.56
C GLY A 220 2.42 -3.04 20.02
N ALA A 221 1.61 -2.03 19.72
CA ALA A 221 0.20 -1.99 20.17
C ALA A 221 -0.75 -2.90 19.39
N HIS A 222 -0.42 -3.28 18.16
CA HIS A 222 -1.22 -4.13 17.28
C HIS A 222 -2.68 -3.66 17.09
N LYS A 223 -2.89 -2.36 16.82
CA LYS A 223 -4.23 -1.75 16.71
C LYS A 223 -4.58 -1.27 15.31
N ASP A 224 -3.59 -0.87 14.52
CA ASP A 224 -3.78 -0.28 13.20
C ASP A 224 -4.69 0.96 13.30
N ARG A 225 -4.12 2.07 13.79
CA ARG A 225 -4.83 3.35 13.94
C ARG A 225 -3.92 4.50 13.52
N HIS A 226 -4.14 4.99 12.30
CA HIS A 226 -3.42 6.12 11.75
C HIS A 226 -3.71 7.41 12.49
N GLU A 227 -2.69 8.24 12.63
CA GLU A 227 -2.76 9.63 13.09
C GLU A 227 -2.19 10.55 12.03
N LYS A 228 -2.46 11.83 12.13
CA LYS A 228 -1.89 12.86 11.26
C LYS A 228 -0.39 12.95 11.48
N ILE A 229 0.33 13.29 10.41
CA ILE A 229 1.80 13.39 10.44
C ILE A 229 2.27 14.34 11.55
N GLY A 230 3.08 13.79 12.45
CA GLY A 230 3.66 14.51 13.58
C GLY A 230 2.76 14.66 14.81
N GLU A 231 1.52 14.15 14.77
CA GLU A 231 0.58 14.23 15.90
C GLU A 231 0.48 12.89 16.68
N GLY A 232 1.22 11.85 16.25
CA GLY A 232 1.18 10.52 16.84
C GLY A 232 2.47 10.10 17.56
N HIS A 233 2.60 8.80 17.79
CA HIS A 233 3.71 8.20 18.54
C HIS A 233 4.98 7.98 17.69
N ILE A 234 4.90 8.05 16.37
CA ILE A 234 6.07 8.03 15.49
C ILE A 234 6.73 9.41 15.49
N GLY A 235 5.93 10.46 15.33
CA GLY A 235 6.33 11.85 15.43
C GLY A 235 7.10 12.37 14.22
N ILE A 236 7.13 13.71 14.10
CA ILE A 236 7.65 14.39 12.92
C ILE A 236 9.14 14.12 12.66
N ASP A 237 9.95 13.97 13.69
CA ASP A 237 11.40 13.75 13.53
C ASP A 237 11.70 12.37 12.92
N ALA A 238 10.97 11.33 13.30
CA ALA A 238 11.09 10.01 12.70
C ALA A 238 10.55 9.98 11.27
N ILE A 239 9.40 10.61 11.02
CA ILE A 239 8.84 10.77 9.68
C ILE A 239 9.83 11.51 8.76
N ALA A 240 10.47 12.59 9.24
CA ALA A 240 11.48 13.32 8.49
C ALA A 240 12.65 12.41 8.09
N ARG A 241 13.17 11.60 9.02
CA ARG A 241 14.23 10.62 8.72
C ARG A 241 13.79 9.59 7.67
N ILE A 242 12.52 9.14 7.71
CA ILE A 242 11.99 8.17 6.74
C ILE A 242 11.96 8.77 5.32
N VAL A 243 11.38 9.96 5.14
CA VAL A 243 11.22 10.55 3.80
C VAL A 243 12.52 11.03 3.18
N THR A 244 13.55 11.23 3.99
CA THR A 244 14.87 11.68 3.54
C THR A 244 15.92 10.56 3.53
N HIS A 245 15.55 9.35 3.97
CA HIS A 245 16.48 8.23 4.03
C HIS A 245 16.96 7.81 2.63
N PRO A 246 18.29 7.70 2.36
CA PRO A 246 18.84 7.44 1.02
C PRO A 246 18.29 6.16 0.35
N LYS A 247 17.99 5.12 1.13
CA LYS A 247 17.41 3.85 0.62
C LYS A 247 15.91 3.97 0.31
N LEU A 248 15.20 4.99 0.79
CA LEU A 248 13.73 5.13 0.68
C LEU A 248 13.29 6.31 -0.19
N THR A 249 14.10 7.36 -0.31
CA THR A 249 13.72 8.65 -0.95
C THR A 249 13.29 8.54 -2.42
N ASN A 250 13.61 7.43 -3.11
CA ASN A 250 13.18 7.18 -4.49
C ASN A 250 11.86 6.40 -4.60
N LEU A 251 11.29 5.99 -3.47
CA LEU A 251 10.01 5.28 -3.43
C LEU A 251 8.84 6.29 -3.42
N PRO A 252 7.67 5.91 -3.94
CA PRO A 252 6.47 6.70 -3.78
C PRO A 252 5.89 6.55 -2.37
N PHE A 253 5.44 7.68 -1.82
CA PHE A 253 4.79 7.77 -0.50
C PHE A 253 3.31 8.09 -0.67
N TYR A 254 2.45 7.40 0.08
CA TYR A 254 1.00 7.57 0.05
C TYR A 254 0.48 7.81 1.47
N LEU A 255 -0.25 8.91 1.65
CA LEU A 255 -0.84 9.29 2.94
C LEU A 255 -2.23 8.65 3.07
N GLU A 256 -2.48 8.02 4.20
CA GLU A 256 -3.79 7.50 4.62
C GLU A 256 -4.19 8.08 5.98
N THR A 257 -3.60 9.20 6.35
CA THR A 257 -3.87 9.92 7.59
C THR A 257 -5.34 10.36 7.66
N PRO A 258 -5.91 10.52 8.86
CA PRO A 258 -7.32 10.89 9.02
C PRO A 258 -7.57 12.37 8.66
N ASN A 259 -7.39 12.69 7.39
CA ASN A 259 -7.53 14.01 6.82
C ASN A 259 -8.57 14.07 5.70
N GLU A 260 -9.08 15.28 5.46
CA GLU A 260 -9.72 15.68 4.22
C GLU A 260 -8.69 16.32 3.29
N LEU A 261 -9.07 16.66 2.04
CA LEU A 261 -8.16 17.20 1.01
C LEU A 261 -7.28 18.37 1.50
N ASP A 262 -7.85 19.30 2.27
CA ASP A 262 -7.11 20.45 2.81
C ASP A 262 -6.05 20.03 3.85
N GLY A 263 -6.31 18.98 4.61
CA GLY A 263 -5.35 18.39 5.54
C GLY A 263 -4.21 17.69 4.81
N TYR A 264 -4.53 16.89 3.80
CA TYR A 264 -3.53 16.27 2.93
C TYR A 264 -2.64 17.32 2.23
N ALA A 265 -3.23 18.43 1.74
CA ALA A 265 -2.45 19.51 1.14
C ALA A 265 -1.41 20.10 2.11
N LYS A 266 -1.76 20.26 3.38
CA LYS A 266 -0.85 20.75 4.42
C LYS A 266 0.26 19.75 4.73
N GLU A 267 -0.08 18.47 4.87
CA GLU A 267 0.92 17.41 5.12
C GLU A 267 1.89 17.25 3.95
N ILE A 268 1.39 17.24 2.70
CA ILE A 268 2.22 17.17 1.49
C ILE A 268 3.17 18.37 1.41
N ALA A 269 2.68 19.58 1.64
CA ALA A 269 3.51 20.78 1.64
C ALA A 269 4.60 20.74 2.73
N MET A 270 4.26 20.31 3.93
CA MET A 270 5.20 20.13 5.04
C MET A 270 6.29 19.10 4.70
N LEU A 271 5.91 17.93 4.18
CA LEU A 271 6.85 16.86 3.84
C LEU A 271 7.78 17.26 2.67
N ARG A 272 7.26 17.99 1.67
CA ARG A 272 8.10 18.56 0.60
C ARG A 272 9.11 19.55 1.16
N SER A 273 8.71 20.44 2.05
CA SER A 273 9.62 21.39 2.72
C SER A 273 10.72 20.67 3.50
N ILE A 274 10.40 19.56 4.18
CA ILE A 274 11.42 18.75 4.88
C ILE A 274 12.46 18.19 3.91
N VAL A 275 12.02 17.64 2.78
CA VAL A 275 12.92 17.05 1.77
C VAL A 275 13.75 18.10 1.03
N GLU A 276 13.20 19.30 0.78
CA GLU A 276 13.89 20.40 0.08
C GLU A 276 14.95 21.11 0.95
N ASN A 277 14.82 21.04 2.27
CA ASN A 277 15.75 21.71 3.20
C ASN A 277 16.91 20.82 3.70
N GLN A 278 17.07 19.61 3.13
CA GLN A 278 18.20 18.71 3.37
C GLN A 278 19.20 18.74 2.21
#